data_204b8ceb7e722ae7a394700ad38fff99
#
_entry.id   204b8ceb7e722ae7a394700ad38fff99
#
_cell.length_a   1.000
_cell.length_b   1.000
_cell.length_c   1.000
_cell.angle_alpha   90.00
_cell.angle_beta   90.00
_cell.angle_gamma   90.00
#
_symmetry.space_group_name_H-M   'P 1'
#
loop_
_entity.id
_entity.type
_entity.pdbx_description
1 polymer ?
#
loop_
_entity_poly.entity_id
_entity_poly.type
_entity_poly.pdbx_seq_one_letter_code
_entity_poly.pdbx_strand_id
1 'polypeptide(L)'
;MQKLLDAIVDYMPAPTDVAAIKGTNPETGEEEDRISSDDQPFAALAFKIMTDPYVGKLCFFRVYSGTLDAGTTVYNSVKDNNERIGRILQMHANNRKDIDTVYAGDIAAAVGLKNTTTGDTLCDEKHPIILESMNFPEPVIRVAIEPKTKAGSEKMGIALAKLAEEDPTFRTWTDEETGQTIIAGMGELHLEIIVDRLLREFKVEANVGAPQVAYRETIRKEANQETKYARQSGGKGQYGHVKIKLEPNPGKGYEFVNGVVGGAIPKEYIPAVDNGIQGAMKSGVLAGYPVVDVKVTLWDGSYHEVDSSEMA
;
A
#
# COMPACT_ATOMS: atom_id res chain seq x y z
N MET A 1 -17.04 36.77 17.55
CA MET A 1 -16.93 36.60 16.08
C MET A 1 -16.29 37.80 15.41
N GLN A 2 -16.77 39.06 15.61
CA GLN A 2 -16.19 40.26 14.98
C GLN A 2 -14.67 40.36 15.16
N LYS A 3 -14.18 40.37 16.42
CA LYS A 3 -12.73 40.45 16.72
C LYS A 3 -11.89 39.33 16.04
N LEU A 4 -12.45 38.16 15.82
CA LEU A 4 -11.76 37.07 15.08
C LEU A 4 -11.68 37.39 13.59
N LEU A 5 -12.75 37.92 13.01
CA LEU A 5 -12.75 38.30 11.59
C LEU A 5 -11.82 39.49 11.35
N ASP A 6 -11.82 40.49 12.26
CA ASP A 6 -10.91 41.64 12.22
C ASP A 6 -9.43 41.15 12.27
N ALA A 7 -9.12 40.22 13.19
CA ALA A 7 -7.78 39.67 13.31
C ALA A 7 -7.35 38.85 12.05
N ILE A 8 -8.27 38.16 11.40
CA ILE A 8 -7.97 37.47 10.13
C ILE A 8 -7.63 38.49 9.05
N VAL A 9 -8.43 39.56 8.92
CA VAL A 9 -8.19 40.62 7.94
C VAL A 9 -6.88 41.35 8.18
N ASP A 10 -6.56 41.61 9.45
CA ASP A 10 -5.40 42.45 9.84
C ASP A 10 -4.08 41.66 9.81
N TYR A 11 -4.09 40.33 10.05
CA TYR A 11 -2.87 39.57 10.30
C TYR A 11 -2.64 38.40 9.33
N MET A 12 -3.64 37.96 8.54
CA MET A 12 -3.44 36.90 7.58
C MET A 12 -3.05 37.48 6.21
N PRO A 13 -1.93 37.02 5.61
CA PRO A 13 -1.51 37.51 4.29
C PRO A 13 -2.48 37.09 3.19
N ALA A 14 -2.81 38.02 2.31
CA ALA A 14 -3.51 37.71 1.07
C ALA A 14 -2.58 36.98 0.08
N PRO A 15 -3.10 36.24 -0.90
CA PRO A 15 -2.27 35.61 -1.93
C PRO A 15 -1.32 36.58 -2.66
N THR A 16 -1.71 37.84 -2.78
CA THR A 16 -0.92 38.92 -3.41
C THR A 16 0.17 39.48 -2.49
N ASP A 17 0.10 39.24 -1.18
CA ASP A 17 1.12 39.69 -0.24
C ASP A 17 2.34 38.76 -0.20
N VAL A 18 2.22 37.57 -0.80
CA VAL A 18 3.30 36.57 -0.92
C VAL A 18 3.99 36.77 -2.26
N ALA A 19 5.32 36.94 -2.25
CA ALA A 19 6.07 37.30 -3.45
C ALA A 19 5.97 36.25 -4.57
N ALA A 20 6.17 34.99 -4.24
CA ALA A 20 6.00 33.86 -5.19
C ALA A 20 5.94 32.55 -4.40
N ILE A 21 5.35 31.52 -4.99
CA ILE A 21 5.39 30.16 -4.48
C ILE A 21 6.46 29.40 -5.25
N LYS A 22 7.32 28.72 -4.51
CA LYS A 22 8.37 27.86 -5.06
C LYS A 22 7.84 26.47 -5.38
N GLY A 23 8.31 25.90 -6.45
CA GLY A 23 8.09 24.54 -6.83
C GLY A 23 9.30 23.99 -7.58
N THR A 24 9.25 22.70 -7.90
CA THR A 24 10.32 22.02 -8.65
C THR A 24 9.76 21.53 -9.98
N ASN A 25 10.46 21.80 -11.06
CA ASN A 25 10.11 21.22 -12.35
C ASN A 25 10.42 19.71 -12.34
N PRO A 26 9.44 18.84 -12.59
CA PRO A 26 9.63 17.38 -12.51
C PRO A 26 10.57 16.83 -13.59
N GLU A 27 10.75 17.54 -14.72
CA GLU A 27 11.59 17.08 -15.82
C GLU A 27 13.05 17.52 -15.66
N THR A 28 13.28 18.77 -15.22
CA THR A 28 14.63 19.35 -15.09
C THR A 28 15.21 19.26 -13.69
N GLY A 29 14.34 19.13 -12.66
CA GLY A 29 14.73 19.19 -11.26
C GLY A 29 15.08 20.59 -10.75
N GLU A 30 14.87 21.63 -11.56
CA GLU A 30 15.18 23.02 -11.20
C GLU A 30 14.04 23.64 -10.40
N GLU A 31 14.40 24.58 -9.50
CA GLU A 31 13.40 25.38 -8.79
C GLU A 31 12.78 26.40 -9.73
N GLU A 32 11.47 26.50 -9.71
CA GLU A 32 10.67 27.49 -10.43
C GLU A 32 9.74 28.23 -9.48
N ASP A 33 9.53 29.51 -9.76
CA ASP A 33 8.62 30.37 -9.00
C ASP A 33 7.28 30.52 -9.74
N ARG A 34 6.17 30.55 -8.99
CA ARG A 34 4.83 30.91 -9.48
C ARG A 34 4.31 32.10 -8.71
N ILE A 35 4.00 33.18 -9.42
CA ILE A 35 3.40 34.39 -8.86
C ILE A 35 1.88 34.21 -8.84
N SER A 36 1.22 34.69 -7.80
CA SER A 36 -0.24 34.69 -7.73
C SER A 36 -0.84 35.70 -8.71
N SER A 37 -1.05 35.26 -9.95
CA SER A 37 -1.63 36.04 -11.06
C SER A 37 -2.38 35.11 -12.00
N ASP A 38 -3.50 35.61 -12.55
CA ASP A 38 -4.34 34.89 -13.51
C ASP A 38 -3.64 34.66 -14.86
N ASP A 39 -2.67 35.54 -15.21
CA ASP A 39 -1.92 35.47 -16.48
C ASP A 39 -0.78 34.43 -16.45
N GLN A 40 -0.51 33.82 -15.32
CA GLN A 40 0.52 32.80 -15.17
C GLN A 40 0.00 31.41 -15.59
N PRO A 41 0.90 30.46 -15.91
CA PRO A 41 0.49 29.07 -16.09
C PRO A 41 -0.24 28.53 -14.87
N PHE A 42 -1.29 27.74 -15.10
CA PHE A 42 -2.07 27.17 -14.01
C PHE A 42 -1.24 26.25 -13.12
N ALA A 43 -1.32 26.46 -11.81
CA ALA A 43 -0.78 25.58 -10.80
C ALA A 43 -1.65 25.62 -9.54
N ALA A 44 -2.02 24.44 -9.02
CA ALA A 44 -2.85 24.30 -7.83
C ALA A 44 -2.39 23.10 -7.01
N LEU A 45 -2.63 23.15 -5.71
CA LEU A 45 -2.36 22.06 -4.77
C LEU A 45 -3.67 21.43 -4.31
N ALA A 46 -3.80 20.12 -4.50
CA ALA A 46 -4.87 19.32 -3.94
C ALA A 46 -4.58 19.05 -2.46
N PHE A 47 -5.24 19.76 -1.57
CA PHE A 47 -4.90 19.72 -0.14
C PHE A 47 -5.83 18.86 0.71
N LYS A 48 -6.99 18.45 0.17
CA LYS A 48 -7.96 17.60 0.90
C LYS A 48 -8.82 16.81 -0.07
N ILE A 49 -8.97 15.53 0.20
CA ILE A 49 -9.97 14.66 -0.44
C ILE A 49 -11.12 14.44 0.54
N MET A 50 -12.33 14.40 0.03
CA MET A 50 -13.54 14.07 0.78
C MET A 50 -14.47 13.20 -0.08
N THR A 51 -15.08 12.20 0.52
CA THR A 51 -16.10 11.39 -0.14
C THR A 51 -17.47 11.96 0.15
N ASP A 52 -18.19 12.34 -0.87
CA ASP A 52 -19.56 12.84 -0.78
C ASP A 52 -20.54 11.76 -1.26
N PRO A 53 -21.66 11.52 -0.54
CA PRO A 53 -22.63 10.48 -0.90
C PRO A 53 -23.31 10.68 -2.27
N TYR A 54 -23.36 11.92 -2.76
CA TYR A 54 -24.11 12.28 -3.97
C TYR A 54 -23.23 12.51 -5.19
N VAL A 55 -22.06 13.11 -5.01
CA VAL A 55 -21.14 13.44 -6.11
C VAL A 55 -19.89 12.58 -6.14
N GLY A 56 -19.69 11.74 -5.15
CA GLY A 56 -18.53 10.87 -5.02
C GLY A 56 -17.30 11.60 -4.49
N LYS A 57 -16.15 11.43 -5.13
CA LYS A 57 -14.89 12.04 -4.71
C LYS A 57 -14.87 13.54 -4.99
N LEU A 58 -14.68 14.33 -3.95
CA LEU A 58 -14.44 15.77 -3.99
C LEU A 58 -12.96 16.01 -3.69
N CYS A 59 -12.26 16.68 -4.59
CA CYS A 59 -10.89 17.10 -4.41
C CYS A 59 -10.86 18.61 -4.15
N PHE A 60 -10.55 19.01 -2.92
CA PHE A 60 -10.35 20.42 -2.58
C PHE A 60 -8.95 20.84 -3.00
N PHE A 61 -8.88 21.92 -3.74
CA PHE A 61 -7.62 22.46 -4.23
C PHE A 61 -7.54 23.98 -4.08
N ARG A 62 -6.32 24.48 -3.90
CA ARG A 62 -6.01 25.90 -3.90
C ARG A 62 -5.24 26.24 -5.17
N VAL A 63 -5.73 27.24 -5.88
CA VAL A 63 -5.06 27.80 -7.05
C VAL A 63 -3.96 28.75 -6.59
N TYR A 64 -2.72 28.50 -6.98
CA TYR A 64 -1.59 29.37 -6.68
C TYR A 64 -1.27 30.31 -7.83
N SER A 65 -1.50 29.88 -9.07
CA SER A 65 -1.30 30.70 -10.27
C SER A 65 -2.23 30.28 -11.39
N GLY A 66 -2.50 31.19 -12.31
CA GLY A 66 -3.31 30.96 -13.48
C GLY A 66 -4.80 30.79 -13.19
N THR A 67 -5.53 30.38 -14.20
CA THR A 67 -6.98 30.15 -14.18
C THR A 67 -7.32 28.75 -14.64
N LEU A 68 -8.47 28.22 -14.23
CA LEU A 68 -8.93 26.90 -14.62
C LEU A 68 -10.44 26.90 -14.87
N ASP A 69 -10.85 26.41 -16.05
CA ASP A 69 -12.24 26.27 -16.43
C ASP A 69 -12.77 24.85 -16.17
N ALA A 70 -14.04 24.76 -15.77
CA ALA A 70 -14.73 23.49 -15.65
C ALA A 70 -14.76 22.73 -16.99
N GLY A 71 -14.63 21.42 -16.94
CA GLY A 71 -14.61 20.56 -18.14
C GLY A 71 -13.25 20.44 -18.81
N THR A 72 -12.21 21.13 -18.35
CA THR A 72 -10.85 21.08 -18.90
C THR A 72 -10.04 19.90 -18.32
N THR A 73 -8.91 19.63 -18.96
CA THR A 73 -7.93 18.64 -18.52
C THR A 73 -6.78 19.34 -17.81
N VAL A 74 -6.35 18.78 -16.68
CA VAL A 74 -5.17 19.21 -15.91
C VAL A 74 -4.17 18.08 -15.84
N TYR A 75 -2.89 18.44 -15.73
CA TYR A 75 -1.81 17.50 -15.53
C TYR A 75 -1.49 17.36 -14.04
N ASN A 76 -1.49 16.13 -13.53
CA ASN A 76 -1.01 15.80 -12.19
C ASN A 76 0.49 15.49 -12.29
N SER A 77 1.32 16.45 -11.93
CA SER A 77 2.77 16.37 -12.07
C SER A 77 3.44 15.41 -11.07
N VAL A 78 2.76 15.03 -10.00
CA VAL A 78 3.26 14.06 -9.00
C VAL A 78 3.07 12.63 -9.50
N LYS A 79 1.98 12.37 -10.23
CA LYS A 79 1.61 11.03 -10.73
C LYS A 79 1.82 10.84 -12.22
N ASP A 80 2.34 11.84 -12.90
CA ASP A 80 2.60 11.84 -14.34
C ASP A 80 1.39 11.38 -15.16
N ASN A 81 0.23 12.02 -14.92
CA ASN A 81 -0.98 11.69 -15.65
C ASN A 81 -1.91 12.90 -15.85
N ASN A 82 -2.68 12.83 -16.92
CA ASN A 82 -3.72 13.82 -17.23
C ASN A 82 -5.07 13.38 -16.65
N GLU A 83 -5.75 14.30 -15.97
CA GLU A 83 -7.09 14.08 -15.44
C GLU A 83 -8.06 15.18 -15.89
N ARG A 84 -9.31 14.78 -16.13
CA ARG A 84 -10.36 15.72 -16.52
C ARG A 84 -11.14 16.20 -15.32
N ILE A 85 -11.21 17.51 -15.14
CA ILE A 85 -12.12 18.15 -14.19
C ILE A 85 -13.52 18.17 -14.79
N GLY A 86 -14.45 17.48 -14.16
CA GLY A 86 -15.85 17.47 -14.64
C GLY A 86 -16.58 18.76 -14.28
N ARG A 87 -16.62 19.07 -12.98
CA ARG A 87 -17.24 20.28 -12.42
C ARG A 87 -16.34 20.91 -11.39
N ILE A 88 -16.45 22.22 -11.22
CA ILE A 88 -15.83 22.96 -10.14
C ILE A 88 -16.92 23.50 -9.23
N LEU A 89 -16.75 23.30 -7.93
CA LEU A 89 -17.71 23.66 -6.90
C LEU A 89 -17.12 24.68 -5.95
N GLN A 90 -17.82 25.77 -5.72
CA GLN A 90 -17.58 26.63 -4.58
C GLN A 90 -18.34 26.06 -3.38
N MET A 91 -17.59 25.75 -2.32
CA MET A 91 -18.17 25.14 -1.12
C MET A 91 -18.41 26.20 -0.04
N HIS A 92 -19.59 26.18 0.55
CA HIS A 92 -19.95 26.99 1.70
C HIS A 92 -20.67 26.10 2.72
N ALA A 93 -19.94 25.64 3.70
CA ALA A 93 -20.36 24.56 4.59
C ALA A 93 -20.81 23.34 3.78
N ASN A 94 -22.05 22.91 3.92
CA ASN A 94 -22.64 21.79 3.14
C ASN A 94 -23.30 22.24 1.83
N ASN A 95 -23.34 23.54 1.55
CA ASN A 95 -23.90 24.06 0.31
C ASN A 95 -22.86 24.05 -0.80
N ARG A 96 -23.27 23.69 -1.98
CA ARG A 96 -22.48 23.58 -3.21
C ARG A 96 -23.04 24.51 -4.25
N LYS A 97 -22.16 25.25 -4.90
CA LYS A 97 -22.50 26.09 -6.05
C LYS A 97 -21.55 25.74 -7.18
N ASP A 98 -22.09 25.34 -8.31
CA ASP A 98 -21.26 25.16 -9.52
C ASP A 98 -20.72 26.52 -9.97
N ILE A 99 -19.44 26.55 -10.32
CA ILE A 99 -18.74 27.68 -10.89
C ILE A 99 -18.02 27.26 -12.16
N ASP A 100 -17.94 28.17 -13.12
CA ASP A 100 -17.35 27.87 -14.43
C ASP A 100 -15.83 28.00 -14.42
N THR A 101 -15.30 28.97 -13.68
CA THR A 101 -13.87 29.30 -13.65
C THR A 101 -13.40 29.59 -12.24
N VAL A 102 -12.17 29.21 -11.92
CA VAL A 102 -11.43 29.61 -10.71
C VAL A 102 -10.18 30.40 -11.07
N TYR A 103 -9.76 31.28 -10.21
CA TYR A 103 -8.69 32.25 -10.37
C TYR A 103 -7.57 32.05 -9.37
N ALA A 104 -6.42 32.68 -9.61
CA ALA A 104 -5.29 32.65 -8.68
C ALA A 104 -5.68 33.12 -7.28
N GLY A 105 -5.39 32.30 -6.26
CA GLY A 105 -5.76 32.53 -4.86
C GLY A 105 -7.05 31.86 -4.42
N ASP A 106 -7.89 31.38 -5.35
CA ASP A 106 -9.15 30.71 -5.03
C ASP A 106 -8.94 29.34 -4.39
N ILE A 107 -9.93 28.96 -3.57
CA ILE A 107 -10.11 27.60 -3.06
C ILE A 107 -11.43 27.07 -3.58
N ALA A 108 -11.38 25.92 -4.23
CA ALA A 108 -12.55 25.26 -4.78
C ALA A 108 -12.48 23.73 -4.60
N ALA A 109 -13.55 23.04 -4.97
CA ALA A 109 -13.58 21.58 -5.02
C ALA A 109 -13.84 21.10 -6.44
N ALA A 110 -13.02 20.16 -6.91
CA ALA A 110 -13.19 19.51 -8.21
C ALA A 110 -13.91 18.18 -8.07
N VAL A 111 -14.77 17.89 -9.05
CA VAL A 111 -15.41 16.59 -9.26
C VAL A 111 -14.86 15.97 -10.53
N GLY A 112 -14.54 14.68 -10.49
CA GLY A 112 -14.09 13.95 -11.67
C GLY A 112 -12.63 13.50 -11.63
N LEU A 113 -11.83 14.03 -10.71
CA LEU A 113 -10.45 13.58 -10.47
C LEU A 113 -10.45 12.21 -9.79
N LYS A 114 -9.96 11.19 -10.51
CA LYS A 114 -10.00 9.80 -10.05
C LYS A 114 -8.73 9.40 -9.29
N ASN A 115 -7.57 9.81 -9.81
CA ASN A 115 -6.27 9.38 -9.31
C ASN A 115 -5.63 10.39 -8.36
N THR A 116 -6.05 11.65 -8.42
CA THR A 116 -5.51 12.73 -7.55
C THR A 116 -5.74 12.41 -6.08
N THR A 117 -4.70 12.55 -5.28
CA THR A 117 -4.70 12.37 -3.81
C THR A 117 -4.28 13.66 -3.10
N THR A 118 -4.42 13.68 -1.78
CA THR A 118 -3.99 14.83 -0.97
C THR A 118 -2.47 15.02 -1.08
N GLY A 119 -2.04 16.23 -1.40
CA GLY A 119 -0.64 16.59 -1.64
C GLY A 119 -0.22 16.63 -3.11
N ASP A 120 -1.09 16.18 -4.03
CA ASP A 120 -0.77 16.23 -5.46
C ASP A 120 -0.85 17.65 -6.00
N THR A 121 0.01 17.96 -6.97
CA THR A 121 -0.02 19.21 -7.72
C THR A 121 -0.75 19.01 -9.04
N LEU A 122 -1.67 19.91 -9.33
CA LEU A 122 -2.40 20.01 -10.60
C LEU A 122 -1.89 21.23 -11.35
N CYS A 123 -1.43 21.07 -12.58
CA CYS A 123 -0.85 22.17 -13.34
C CYS A 123 -1.15 22.08 -14.85
N ASP A 124 -0.66 23.08 -15.60
CA ASP A 124 -0.62 23.04 -17.05
C ASP A 124 0.47 22.04 -17.50
N GLU A 125 0.13 21.13 -18.41
CA GLU A 125 1.03 20.11 -18.96
C GLU A 125 2.27 20.70 -19.65
N LYS A 126 2.14 21.88 -20.25
CA LYS A 126 3.26 22.57 -20.95
C LYS A 126 4.22 23.28 -20.00
N HIS A 127 3.80 23.51 -18.76
CA HIS A 127 4.57 24.20 -17.73
C HIS A 127 4.50 23.39 -16.43
N PRO A 128 5.03 22.14 -16.44
CA PRO A 128 4.89 21.24 -15.31
C PRO A 128 5.68 21.77 -14.10
N ILE A 129 5.05 21.70 -12.93
CA ILE A 129 5.65 22.06 -11.65
C ILE A 129 5.11 21.16 -10.58
N ILE A 130 5.95 20.80 -9.62
CA ILE A 130 5.56 20.18 -8.36
C ILE A 130 5.69 21.24 -7.27
N LEU A 131 4.56 21.64 -6.70
CA LEU A 131 4.53 22.54 -5.55
C LEU A 131 5.00 21.77 -4.31
N GLU A 132 5.24 22.49 -3.21
CA GLU A 132 5.69 21.88 -1.96
C GLU A 132 4.82 20.68 -1.57
N SER A 133 5.45 19.52 -1.41
CA SER A 133 4.75 18.30 -1.01
C SER A 133 4.46 18.31 0.48
N MET A 134 3.22 17.94 0.86
CA MET A 134 2.85 17.76 2.26
C MET A 134 3.47 16.47 2.80
N ASN A 135 4.27 16.59 3.86
CA ASN A 135 4.81 15.43 4.56
C ASN A 135 3.80 14.97 5.62
N PHE A 136 3.28 13.75 5.43
CA PHE A 136 2.41 13.11 6.39
C PHE A 136 3.22 12.15 7.27
N PRO A 137 3.05 12.20 8.61
CA PRO A 137 3.75 11.28 9.50
C PRO A 137 3.24 9.85 9.30
N GLU A 138 4.14 8.89 9.49
CA GLU A 138 3.78 7.47 9.45
C GLU A 138 2.88 7.09 10.64
N PRO A 139 1.90 6.20 10.43
CA PRO A 139 1.04 5.69 11.48
C PRO A 139 1.83 5.03 12.61
N VAL A 140 1.46 5.31 13.87
CA VAL A 140 2.20 4.81 15.05
C VAL A 140 1.54 3.62 15.73
N ILE A 141 0.24 3.40 15.55
CA ILE A 141 -0.47 2.25 16.10
C ILE A 141 -1.23 1.50 15.00
N ARG A 142 -1.44 0.21 15.25
CA ARG A 142 -2.19 -0.67 14.36
C ARG A 142 -3.11 -1.59 15.14
N VAL A 143 -4.26 -1.89 14.57
CA VAL A 143 -5.23 -2.85 15.10
C VAL A 143 -5.78 -3.71 13.97
N ALA A 144 -6.24 -4.92 14.29
CA ALA A 144 -6.97 -5.75 13.35
C ALA A 144 -8.44 -5.36 13.37
N ILE A 145 -9.07 -5.37 12.19
CA ILE A 145 -10.49 -5.09 12.04
C ILE A 145 -11.15 -6.22 11.24
N GLU A 146 -12.28 -6.71 11.73
CA GLU A 146 -13.02 -7.81 11.12
C GLU A 146 -14.49 -7.43 11.00
N PRO A 147 -15.13 -7.64 9.83
CA PRO A 147 -16.55 -7.37 9.69
C PRO A 147 -17.35 -8.40 10.49
N LYS A 148 -18.43 -8.00 11.16
CA LYS A 148 -19.30 -8.92 11.90
C LYS A 148 -20.03 -9.92 11.01
N THR A 149 -20.17 -9.63 9.71
CA THR A 149 -20.86 -10.48 8.74
C THR A 149 -20.06 -10.65 7.46
N LYS A 150 -20.18 -11.81 6.77
CA LYS A 150 -19.52 -12.04 5.48
C LYS A 150 -19.94 -11.00 4.41
N ALA A 151 -21.21 -10.60 4.38
CA ALA A 151 -21.68 -9.56 3.48
C ALA A 151 -21.06 -8.17 3.77
N GLY A 152 -20.61 -7.94 4.99
CA GLY A 152 -19.88 -6.74 5.39
C GLY A 152 -18.45 -6.64 4.87
N SER A 153 -17.83 -7.77 4.48
CA SER A 153 -16.41 -7.80 4.11
C SER A 153 -16.10 -6.94 2.88
N GLU A 154 -16.86 -7.11 1.80
CA GLU A 154 -16.68 -6.31 0.58
C GLU A 154 -16.97 -4.82 0.83
N LYS A 155 -18.05 -4.52 1.55
CA LYS A 155 -18.40 -3.15 1.94
C LYS A 155 -17.32 -2.51 2.81
N MET A 156 -16.74 -3.27 3.72
CA MET A 156 -15.65 -2.81 4.58
C MET A 156 -14.42 -2.46 3.76
N GLY A 157 -14.01 -3.29 2.82
CA GLY A 157 -12.88 -3.01 1.94
C GLY A 157 -13.05 -1.71 1.15
N ILE A 158 -14.23 -1.51 0.54
CA ILE A 158 -14.56 -0.28 -0.19
C ILE A 158 -14.56 0.94 0.74
N ALA A 159 -15.13 0.81 1.93
CA ALA A 159 -15.20 1.90 2.90
C ALA A 159 -13.80 2.29 3.43
N LEU A 160 -12.97 1.30 3.78
CA LEU A 160 -11.60 1.53 4.23
C LEU A 160 -10.74 2.19 3.15
N ALA A 161 -10.88 1.76 1.88
CA ALA A 161 -10.18 2.39 0.76
C ALA A 161 -10.55 3.87 0.62
N LYS A 162 -11.83 4.22 0.71
CA LYS A 162 -12.31 5.61 0.68
C LYS A 162 -11.77 6.43 1.84
N LEU A 163 -11.77 5.87 3.06
CA LEU A 163 -11.22 6.55 4.24
C LEU A 163 -9.72 6.78 4.12
N ALA A 164 -8.99 5.84 3.53
CA ALA A 164 -7.55 6.00 3.26
C ALA A 164 -7.26 7.05 2.16
N GLU A 165 -8.16 7.23 1.19
CA GLU A 165 -8.05 8.33 0.22
C GLU A 165 -8.27 9.71 0.86
N GLU A 166 -9.14 9.79 1.87
CA GLU A 166 -9.44 11.04 2.58
C GLU A 166 -8.34 11.45 3.56
N ASP A 167 -7.73 10.46 4.23
CA ASP A 167 -6.75 10.69 5.29
C ASP A 167 -5.42 9.99 4.97
N PRO A 168 -4.39 10.70 4.53
CA PRO A 168 -3.10 10.13 4.19
C PRO A 168 -2.31 9.60 5.40
N THR A 169 -2.75 9.89 6.64
CA THR A 169 -2.17 9.32 7.88
C THR A 169 -2.85 8.01 8.30
N PHE A 170 -3.93 7.62 7.61
CA PHE A 170 -4.61 6.36 7.79
C PHE A 170 -4.19 5.36 6.73
N ARG A 171 -3.80 4.16 7.15
CA ARG A 171 -3.44 3.06 6.23
C ARG A 171 -4.23 1.81 6.54
N THR A 172 -4.49 1.04 5.50
CA THR A 172 -5.15 -0.26 5.61
C THR A 172 -4.54 -1.26 4.63
N TRP A 173 -4.38 -2.49 5.07
CA TRP A 173 -3.89 -3.60 4.25
C TRP A 173 -4.38 -4.93 4.81
N THR A 174 -4.30 -5.97 4.01
CA THR A 174 -4.49 -7.35 4.47
C THR A 174 -3.12 -7.94 4.80
N ASP A 175 -2.97 -8.45 6.02
CA ASP A 175 -1.77 -9.16 6.43
C ASP A 175 -1.74 -10.52 5.72
N GLU A 176 -0.68 -10.78 4.95
CA GLU A 176 -0.57 -11.97 4.11
C GLU A 176 -0.45 -13.26 4.91
N GLU A 177 0.06 -13.18 6.14
CA GLU A 177 0.30 -14.34 6.97
C GLU A 177 -0.92 -14.73 7.79
N THR A 178 -1.61 -13.76 8.36
CA THR A 178 -2.78 -13.99 9.22
C THR A 178 -4.10 -13.88 8.48
N GLY A 179 -4.09 -13.29 7.28
CA GLY A 179 -5.30 -12.97 6.51
C GLY A 179 -6.17 -11.87 7.12
N GLN A 180 -5.73 -11.26 8.21
CA GLN A 180 -6.48 -10.19 8.88
C GLN A 180 -6.38 -8.87 8.12
N THR A 181 -7.45 -8.10 8.11
CA THR A 181 -7.41 -6.70 7.69
C THR A 181 -6.85 -5.86 8.83
N ILE A 182 -5.76 -5.17 8.57
CA ILE A 182 -5.10 -4.27 9.51
C ILE A 182 -5.42 -2.83 9.15
N ILE A 183 -5.70 -2.03 10.15
CA ILE A 183 -5.80 -0.57 10.05
C ILE A 183 -4.75 0.08 10.95
N ALA A 184 -4.14 1.14 10.45
CA ALA A 184 -3.11 1.88 11.18
C ALA A 184 -3.38 3.37 11.14
N GLY A 185 -3.07 4.07 12.23
CA GLY A 185 -3.33 5.48 12.39
C GLY A 185 -2.43 6.14 13.43
N MET A 186 -2.64 7.43 13.64
CA MET A 186 -1.81 8.28 14.50
C MET A 186 -2.04 8.07 15.99
N GLY A 187 -3.10 7.36 16.39
CA GLY A 187 -3.44 7.13 17.79
C GLY A 187 -4.76 6.38 17.94
N GLU A 188 -5.06 5.95 19.16
CA GLU A 188 -6.26 5.18 19.50
C GLU A 188 -7.54 5.93 19.10
N LEU A 189 -7.65 7.19 19.50
CA LEU A 189 -8.80 8.04 19.15
C LEU A 189 -8.98 8.19 17.63
N HIS A 190 -7.88 8.29 16.89
CA HIS A 190 -7.94 8.34 15.41
C HIS A 190 -8.61 7.08 14.84
N LEU A 191 -8.16 5.89 15.28
CA LEU A 191 -8.73 4.63 14.81
C LEU A 191 -10.18 4.43 15.31
N GLU A 192 -10.52 4.86 16.52
CA GLU A 192 -11.90 4.85 17.01
C GLU A 192 -12.84 5.70 16.13
N ILE A 193 -12.40 6.89 15.72
CA ILE A 193 -13.16 7.74 14.79
C ILE A 193 -13.34 7.05 13.43
N ILE A 194 -12.31 6.41 12.89
CA ILE A 194 -12.41 5.66 11.63
C ILE A 194 -13.44 4.52 11.75
N VAL A 195 -13.43 3.79 12.85
CA VAL A 195 -14.40 2.70 13.10
C VAL A 195 -15.82 3.25 13.28
N ASP A 196 -15.98 4.37 13.97
CA ASP A 196 -17.28 5.06 14.11
C ASP A 196 -17.81 5.54 12.75
N ARG A 197 -16.94 6.07 11.89
CA ARG A 197 -17.30 6.45 10.52
C ARG A 197 -17.70 5.25 9.66
N LEU A 198 -17.02 4.10 9.79
CA LEU A 198 -17.42 2.85 9.12
C LEU A 198 -18.88 2.48 9.47
N LEU A 199 -19.24 2.60 10.75
CA LEU A 199 -20.59 2.31 11.19
C LEU A 199 -21.60 3.37 10.72
N ARG A 200 -21.30 4.65 10.94
CA ARG A 200 -22.28 5.74 10.70
C ARG A 200 -22.45 6.07 9.23
N GLU A 201 -21.36 6.18 8.47
CA GLU A 201 -21.38 6.61 7.08
C GLU A 201 -21.61 5.42 6.13
N PHE A 202 -20.89 4.32 6.34
CA PHE A 202 -20.88 3.17 5.44
C PHE A 202 -21.81 2.02 5.87
N LYS A 203 -22.39 2.09 7.10
CA LYS A 203 -23.28 1.05 7.65
C LYS A 203 -22.58 -0.33 7.74
N VAL A 204 -21.29 -0.33 8.09
CA VAL A 204 -20.48 -1.52 8.29
C VAL A 204 -20.18 -1.68 9.77
N GLU A 205 -20.65 -2.78 10.36
CA GLU A 205 -20.29 -3.17 11.72
C GLU A 205 -19.04 -4.03 11.70
N ALA A 206 -18.07 -3.67 12.54
CA ALA A 206 -16.80 -4.37 12.65
C ALA A 206 -16.39 -4.60 14.10
N ASN A 207 -15.63 -5.67 14.34
CA ASN A 207 -14.93 -5.93 15.58
C ASN A 207 -13.48 -5.43 15.42
N VAL A 208 -12.96 -4.83 16.47
CA VAL A 208 -11.58 -4.35 16.53
C VAL A 208 -10.83 -5.08 17.61
N GLY A 209 -9.61 -5.52 17.32
CA GLY A 209 -8.78 -6.27 18.26
C GLY A 209 -7.30 -6.11 17.99
N ALA A 210 -6.47 -6.69 18.86
CA ALA A 210 -5.03 -6.75 18.59
C ALA A 210 -4.75 -7.63 17.37
N PRO A 211 -3.76 -7.27 16.52
CA PRO A 211 -3.31 -8.13 15.44
C PRO A 211 -2.82 -9.48 15.98
N GLN A 212 -3.08 -10.54 15.23
CA GLN A 212 -2.55 -11.85 15.55
C GLN A 212 -1.03 -11.88 15.37
N VAL A 213 -0.35 -12.62 16.24
CA VAL A 213 1.08 -12.86 16.11
C VAL A 213 1.29 -14.03 15.15
N ALA A 214 2.00 -13.79 14.04
CA ALA A 214 2.41 -14.83 13.12
C ALA A 214 3.61 -15.59 13.72
N TYR A 215 3.34 -16.77 14.23
CA TYR A 215 4.40 -17.65 14.75
C TYR A 215 5.14 -18.34 13.60
N ARG A 216 6.45 -18.54 13.82
CA ARG A 216 7.35 -19.26 12.93
C ARG A 216 8.10 -20.32 13.72
N GLU A 217 8.46 -21.40 13.07
CA GLU A 217 9.39 -22.38 13.60
C GLU A 217 10.79 -22.16 12.99
N THR A 218 11.82 -22.53 13.73
CA THR A 218 13.20 -22.56 13.22
C THR A 218 14.03 -23.56 13.96
N ILE A 219 15.17 -23.94 13.42
CA ILE A 219 16.14 -24.78 14.08
C ILE A 219 17.22 -23.95 14.76
N ARG A 220 17.72 -24.41 15.91
CA ARG A 220 18.79 -23.73 16.67
C ARG A 220 20.11 -24.45 16.64
N LYS A 221 20.11 -25.69 16.17
CA LYS A 221 21.29 -26.55 16.09
C LYS A 221 21.39 -27.20 14.73
N GLU A 222 22.60 -27.49 14.34
CA GLU A 222 22.89 -28.30 13.16
C GLU A 222 22.35 -29.73 13.37
N ALA A 223 21.80 -30.30 12.31
CA ALA A 223 21.37 -31.69 12.26
C ALA A 223 21.71 -32.32 10.90
N ASN A 224 22.13 -33.58 10.95
CA ASN A 224 22.33 -34.39 9.77
C ASN A 224 21.21 -35.46 9.72
N GLN A 225 20.55 -35.55 8.60
CA GLN A 225 19.46 -36.49 8.39
C GLN A 225 19.70 -37.31 7.14
N GLU A 226 19.59 -38.63 7.27
CA GLU A 226 19.54 -39.58 6.18
C GLU A 226 18.15 -40.19 6.13
N THR A 227 17.51 -40.14 4.97
CA THR A 227 16.18 -40.72 4.77
C THR A 227 16.16 -41.52 3.47
N LYS A 228 15.73 -42.77 3.62
CA LYS A 228 15.53 -43.68 2.48
C LYS A 228 14.06 -44.10 2.42
N TYR A 229 13.43 -43.76 1.33
CA TYR A 229 12.07 -44.18 1.02
C TYR A 229 12.10 -45.25 -0.10
N ALA A 230 11.63 -46.42 0.21
CA ALA A 230 11.53 -47.51 -0.78
C ALA A 230 10.16 -48.18 -0.57
N ARG A 231 9.30 -48.10 -1.58
CA ARG A 231 7.97 -48.70 -1.55
C ARG A 231 7.71 -49.40 -2.87
N GLN A 232 7.28 -50.66 -2.79
CA GLN A 232 6.85 -51.44 -3.95
C GLN A 232 5.48 -52.06 -3.65
N SER A 233 4.50 -51.70 -4.48
CA SER A 233 3.12 -52.17 -4.34
C SER A 233 2.57 -52.54 -5.71
N GLY A 234 3.12 -53.64 -6.29
CA GLY A 234 2.70 -54.17 -7.61
C GLY A 234 2.95 -53.19 -8.78
N GLY A 235 3.89 -53.52 -9.64
CA GLY A 235 4.30 -52.69 -10.78
C GLY A 235 5.55 -51.86 -10.51
N LYS A 236 5.63 -50.62 -11.05
CA LYS A 236 6.76 -49.71 -10.83
C LYS A 236 6.81 -49.27 -9.36
N GLY A 237 7.95 -49.45 -8.69
CA GLY A 237 8.17 -49.03 -7.33
C GLY A 237 8.42 -47.52 -7.19
N GLN A 238 8.62 -47.07 -5.96
CA GLN A 238 9.06 -45.72 -5.62
C GLN A 238 10.34 -45.82 -4.78
N TYR A 239 11.37 -45.10 -5.18
CA TYR A 239 12.64 -45.10 -4.48
C TYR A 239 13.20 -43.67 -4.41
N GLY A 240 13.47 -43.19 -3.21
CA GLY A 240 14.15 -41.93 -2.92
C GLY A 240 15.09 -42.09 -1.72
N HIS A 241 16.34 -41.66 -1.86
CA HIS A 241 17.31 -41.69 -0.76
C HIS A 241 18.16 -40.43 -0.79
N VAL A 242 18.09 -39.65 0.27
CA VAL A 242 18.78 -38.38 0.41
C VAL A 242 19.47 -38.29 1.75
N LYS A 243 20.62 -37.62 1.77
CA LYS A 243 21.33 -37.22 2.99
C LYS A 243 21.46 -35.71 2.96
N ILE A 244 20.85 -35.08 3.95
CA ILE A 244 20.81 -33.63 4.08
C ILE A 244 21.44 -33.17 5.39
N LYS A 245 22.04 -32.00 5.34
CA LYS A 245 22.52 -31.26 6.50
C LYS A 245 21.63 -30.05 6.68
N LEU A 246 21.10 -29.85 7.86
CA LEU A 246 20.27 -28.73 8.27
C LEU A 246 21.08 -27.82 9.16
N GLU A 247 21.17 -26.55 8.84
CA GLU A 247 21.92 -25.53 9.60
C GLU A 247 21.01 -24.31 9.86
N PRO A 248 21.11 -23.70 11.07
CA PRO A 248 20.44 -22.41 11.32
C PRO A 248 20.97 -21.33 10.35
N ASN A 249 20.05 -20.50 9.80
CA ASN A 249 20.39 -19.42 8.87
C ASN A 249 19.71 -18.09 9.28
N PRO A 250 20.00 -17.56 10.48
CA PRO A 250 19.24 -16.46 11.08
C PRO A 250 19.15 -15.23 10.18
N GLY A 251 17.91 -14.76 9.91
CA GLY A 251 17.62 -13.54 9.15
C GLY A 251 17.94 -13.62 7.65
N LYS A 252 18.29 -14.80 7.12
CA LYS A 252 18.56 -15.00 5.69
C LYS A 252 17.52 -15.87 4.99
N GLY A 253 16.52 -16.33 5.71
CA GLY A 253 15.46 -17.16 5.17
C GLY A 253 15.95 -18.58 4.81
N TYR A 254 15.31 -19.16 3.79
CA TYR A 254 15.64 -20.48 3.28
C TYR A 254 16.78 -20.42 2.27
N GLU A 255 17.76 -21.31 2.42
CA GLU A 255 18.89 -21.49 1.48
C GLU A 255 19.06 -22.98 1.18
N PHE A 256 19.06 -23.35 -0.11
CA PHE A 256 19.36 -24.69 -0.55
C PHE A 256 20.75 -24.75 -1.21
N VAL A 257 21.57 -25.70 -0.78
CA VAL A 257 22.90 -25.91 -1.31
C VAL A 257 23.02 -27.34 -1.87
N ASN A 258 23.38 -27.45 -3.13
CA ASN A 258 23.72 -28.70 -3.74
C ASN A 258 25.20 -29.02 -3.54
N GLY A 259 25.49 -29.98 -2.66
CA GLY A 259 26.81 -30.50 -2.35
C GLY A 259 27.06 -31.92 -2.87
N VAL A 260 26.17 -32.46 -3.74
CA VAL A 260 26.31 -33.82 -4.27
C VAL A 260 27.53 -33.94 -5.17
N VAL A 261 28.40 -34.92 -4.87
CA VAL A 261 29.61 -35.19 -5.63
C VAL A 261 29.50 -36.57 -6.30
N GLY A 262 30.12 -36.71 -7.46
CA GLY A 262 30.24 -38.01 -8.15
C GLY A 262 28.95 -38.56 -8.80
N GLY A 263 27.87 -37.74 -8.87
CA GLY A 263 26.62 -38.18 -9.53
C GLY A 263 25.79 -39.16 -8.71
N ALA A 264 25.96 -39.17 -7.39
CA ALA A 264 25.19 -40.04 -6.48
C ALA A 264 23.67 -39.83 -6.59
N ILE A 265 23.24 -38.62 -6.94
CA ILE A 265 21.86 -38.29 -7.34
C ILE A 265 21.90 -37.61 -8.71
N PRO A 266 21.13 -38.07 -9.70
CA PRO A 266 20.98 -37.40 -10.98
C PRO A 266 20.54 -35.94 -10.86
N LYS A 267 21.11 -35.07 -11.68
CA LYS A 267 20.85 -33.61 -11.59
C LYS A 267 19.38 -33.26 -11.77
N GLU A 268 18.63 -34.07 -12.48
CA GLU A 268 17.19 -33.88 -12.71
C GLU A 268 16.33 -34.04 -11.45
N TYR A 269 16.79 -34.81 -10.45
CA TYR A 269 16.06 -35.01 -9.18
C TYR A 269 16.39 -33.97 -8.09
N ILE A 270 17.46 -33.19 -8.27
CA ILE A 270 17.85 -32.18 -7.27
C ILE A 270 16.78 -31.10 -7.05
N PRO A 271 16.13 -30.55 -8.11
CA PRO A 271 15.03 -29.61 -7.93
C PRO A 271 13.81 -30.23 -7.20
N ALA A 272 13.55 -31.52 -7.40
CA ALA A 272 12.47 -32.22 -6.72
C ALA A 272 12.74 -32.35 -5.21
N VAL A 273 14.00 -32.61 -4.82
CA VAL A 273 14.42 -32.60 -3.41
C VAL A 273 14.20 -31.22 -2.78
N ASP A 274 14.64 -30.16 -3.45
CA ASP A 274 14.44 -28.78 -2.97
C ASP A 274 12.94 -28.45 -2.81
N ASN A 275 12.12 -28.76 -3.82
CA ASN A 275 10.68 -28.55 -3.75
C ASN A 275 10.01 -29.35 -2.61
N GLY A 276 10.46 -30.58 -2.37
CA GLY A 276 9.98 -31.42 -1.27
C GLY A 276 10.32 -30.80 0.10
N ILE A 277 11.52 -30.27 0.28
CA ILE A 277 11.93 -29.56 1.49
C ILE A 277 11.10 -28.32 1.70
N GLN A 278 10.95 -27.47 0.68
CA GLN A 278 10.11 -26.26 0.76
C GLN A 278 8.64 -26.61 1.06
N GLY A 279 8.14 -27.72 0.51
CA GLY A 279 6.81 -28.23 0.80
C GLY A 279 6.66 -28.62 2.27
N ALA A 280 7.64 -29.32 2.85
CA ALA A 280 7.65 -29.71 4.25
C ALA A 280 7.80 -28.51 5.20
N MET A 281 8.54 -27.50 4.80
CA MET A 281 8.74 -26.27 5.61
C MET A 281 7.46 -25.42 5.77
N LYS A 282 6.45 -25.61 4.94
CA LYS A 282 5.15 -24.92 5.09
C LYS A 282 4.40 -25.28 6.36
N SER A 283 4.70 -26.44 6.93
CA SER A 283 4.06 -26.92 8.17
C SER A 283 5.12 -27.56 9.06
N GLY A 284 5.58 -26.82 10.05
CA GLY A 284 6.61 -27.29 10.99
C GLY A 284 6.11 -28.39 11.94
N VAL A 285 7.06 -29.11 12.54
CA VAL A 285 6.78 -30.29 13.36
C VAL A 285 6.41 -29.99 14.80
N LEU A 286 6.69 -28.77 15.30
CA LEU A 286 6.43 -28.43 16.71
C LEU A 286 4.97 -28.03 16.92
N ALA A 287 4.48 -27.11 16.12
CA ALA A 287 3.15 -26.55 16.26
C ALA A 287 2.43 -26.32 14.91
N GLY A 288 3.03 -26.77 13.80
CA GLY A 288 2.47 -26.64 12.46
C GLY A 288 2.70 -25.28 11.81
N TYR A 289 3.50 -24.40 12.41
CA TYR A 289 3.84 -23.09 11.80
C TYR A 289 4.93 -23.23 10.73
N PRO A 290 4.95 -22.33 9.73
CA PRO A 290 5.98 -22.36 8.71
C PRO A 290 7.39 -22.28 9.30
N VAL A 291 8.29 -23.11 8.78
CA VAL A 291 9.70 -23.12 9.18
C VAL A 291 10.48 -22.08 8.37
N VAL A 292 11.30 -21.27 9.03
CA VAL A 292 12.10 -20.22 8.42
C VAL A 292 13.55 -20.27 8.90
N ASP A 293 14.43 -19.54 8.20
CA ASP A 293 15.82 -19.36 8.60
C ASP A 293 16.60 -20.68 8.69
N VAL A 294 16.47 -21.51 7.67
CA VAL A 294 17.13 -22.83 7.58
C VAL A 294 17.94 -22.91 6.29
N LYS A 295 19.19 -23.28 6.44
CA LYS A 295 20.03 -23.69 5.31
C LYS A 295 20.05 -25.19 5.21
N VAL A 296 19.77 -25.70 4.02
CA VAL A 296 19.77 -27.14 3.74
C VAL A 296 20.85 -27.47 2.70
N THR A 297 21.77 -28.33 3.07
CA THR A 297 22.78 -28.84 2.15
C THR A 297 22.46 -30.29 1.82
N LEU A 298 22.14 -30.56 0.56
CA LEU A 298 22.05 -31.93 0.03
C LEU A 298 23.47 -32.40 -0.32
N TRP A 299 24.04 -33.36 0.41
CA TRP A 299 25.46 -33.72 0.24
C TRP A 299 25.67 -35.14 -0.30
N ASP A 300 24.71 -36.06 -0.17
CA ASP A 300 24.80 -37.43 -0.67
C ASP A 300 23.40 -38.05 -0.84
N GLY A 301 23.33 -39.23 -1.44
CA GLY A 301 22.12 -40.01 -1.60
C GLY A 301 22.34 -41.16 -2.55
N SER A 302 21.26 -41.78 -3.00
CA SER A 302 21.30 -42.76 -4.07
C SER A 302 19.97 -42.80 -4.84
N TYR A 303 19.99 -43.32 -6.00
CA TYR A 303 18.81 -43.48 -6.86
C TYR A 303 18.70 -44.95 -7.37
N HIS A 304 17.54 -45.29 -7.86
CA HIS A 304 17.25 -46.56 -8.52
C HIS A 304 16.81 -46.26 -9.93
N GLU A 305 17.46 -46.92 -10.93
CA GLU A 305 17.25 -46.63 -12.36
C GLU A 305 15.79 -46.69 -12.83
N VAL A 306 14.99 -47.57 -12.22
CA VAL A 306 13.59 -47.80 -12.62
C VAL A 306 12.59 -47.12 -11.67
N ASP A 307 12.85 -47.14 -10.37
CA ASP A 307 11.89 -46.79 -9.33
C ASP A 307 12.06 -45.34 -8.80
N SER A 308 13.16 -44.65 -9.15
CA SER A 308 13.31 -43.25 -8.81
C SER A 308 12.53 -42.35 -9.76
N SER A 309 11.90 -41.34 -9.22
CA SER A 309 11.17 -40.30 -9.95
C SER A 309 11.14 -39.00 -9.16
N GLU A 310 10.72 -37.91 -9.76
CA GLU A 310 10.53 -36.62 -9.07
C GLU A 310 9.56 -36.69 -7.87
N MET A 311 8.62 -37.63 -7.93
CA MET A 311 7.62 -37.81 -6.85
C MET A 311 8.07 -38.78 -5.75
N ALA A 312 9.13 -39.55 -5.96
CA ALA A 312 9.66 -40.50 -4.98
C ALA A 312 10.70 -39.82 -4.07
#